data_8741b8d978abd9f3116dce162489c8df
#
_entry.id   8741b8d978abd9f3116dce162489c8df
#
_cell.length_a   1.000
_cell.length_b   1.000
_cell.length_c   1.000
_cell.angle_alpha   90.00
_cell.angle_beta   90.00
_cell.angle_gamma   90.00
#
_symmetry.space_group_name_H-M   'P 1'
#
loop_
_entity.id
_entity.type
_entity.pdbx_description
1 polymer ?
#
loop_
_entity_poly.entity_id
_entity_poly.type
_entity_poly.pdbx_seq_one_letter_code
_entity_poly.pdbx_strand_id
1 'polypeptide(L)'
;AADRLQSVLADTDLLRTQGEEPTVGSTYLSYLHMCVPEDDTTPTAADYTDMERFFDAELRAIAAHVLFPVGERATDHVLNEYTALAWKTEVDMDRLHGTELQGSGWLVMPIKEPADWADGDADRLTEAITDLQATDFRRETDLGRFIAGSDPYYVR
;
A
#
# COMPACT_ATOMS: atom_id res chain seq x y z
N ALA A 1 4.33 14.00 11.28
CA ALA A 1 3.23 13.19 10.70
C ALA A 1 3.73 11.83 10.22
N ALA A 2 4.81 11.77 9.44
CA ALA A 2 5.39 10.50 8.97
C ALA A 2 5.78 9.55 10.13
N ASP A 3 6.18 10.08 11.27
CA ASP A 3 6.57 9.32 12.46
C ASP A 3 5.43 8.40 12.96
N ARG A 4 4.19 8.85 12.84
CA ARG A 4 3.02 8.06 13.26
C ARG A 4 2.84 6.81 12.40
N LEU A 5 2.99 6.96 11.09
CA LEU A 5 2.95 5.82 10.17
C LEU A 5 4.12 4.87 10.38
N GLN A 6 5.33 5.41 10.55
CA GLN A 6 6.52 4.59 10.84
C GLN A 6 6.35 3.77 12.12
N SER A 7 5.75 4.36 13.16
CA SER A 7 5.47 3.63 14.41
C SER A 7 4.54 2.44 14.19
N VAL A 8 3.46 2.62 13.42
CA VAL A 8 2.55 1.51 13.09
C VAL A 8 3.26 0.43 12.27
N LEU A 9 4.06 0.82 11.30
CA LEU A 9 4.81 -0.12 10.46
C LEU A 9 5.88 -0.87 11.26
N ALA A 10 6.51 -0.23 12.23
CA ALA A 10 7.45 -0.89 13.14
C ALA A 10 6.76 -1.86 14.10
N ASP A 11 5.63 -1.46 14.66
CA ASP A 11 4.82 -2.31 15.55
C ASP A 11 4.26 -3.56 14.86
N THR A 12 4.12 -3.51 13.54
CA THR A 12 3.66 -4.62 12.69
C THR A 12 4.79 -5.36 11.97
N ASP A 13 6.04 -5.13 12.33
CA ASP A 13 7.24 -5.74 11.75
C ASP A 13 7.48 -5.42 10.24
N LEU A 14 6.82 -4.43 9.70
CA LEU A 14 7.02 -3.96 8.32
C LEU A 14 8.22 -3.02 8.20
N LEU A 15 8.58 -2.31 9.26
CA LEU A 15 9.81 -1.57 9.40
C LEU A 15 10.68 -2.17 10.52
N ARG A 16 12.00 -2.15 10.33
CA ARG A 16 12.96 -2.56 11.36
C ARG A 16 13.42 -1.39 12.21
N THR A 17 13.64 -0.23 11.59
CA THR A 17 14.03 1.01 12.26
C THR A 17 13.19 2.17 11.80
N GLN A 18 13.02 3.16 12.69
CA GLN A 18 12.33 4.40 12.41
C GLN A 18 13.35 5.54 12.28
N GLY A 19 12.94 6.66 11.70
CA GLY A 19 13.74 7.88 11.59
C GLY A 19 13.83 8.42 10.18
N GLU A 20 14.84 9.23 9.92
CA GLU A 20 15.05 9.84 8.59
C GLU A 20 15.43 8.81 7.52
N GLU A 21 16.13 7.77 7.92
CA GLU A 21 16.51 6.64 7.06
C GLU A 21 15.93 5.33 7.63
N PRO A 22 14.61 5.08 7.45
CA PRO A 22 14.01 3.88 7.99
C PRO A 22 14.50 2.63 7.26
N THR A 23 14.81 1.59 8.02
CA THR A 23 15.17 0.29 7.46
C THR A 23 13.93 -0.58 7.30
N VAL A 24 13.66 -1.00 6.08
CA VAL A 24 12.50 -1.84 5.76
C VAL A 24 12.76 -3.32 6.06
N GLY A 25 11.69 -4.00 6.42
CA GLY A 25 11.65 -5.47 6.50
C GLY A 25 11.17 -6.08 5.17
N SER A 26 9.98 -6.66 5.20
CA SER A 26 9.32 -7.22 4.01
C SER A 26 8.52 -6.16 3.22
N THR A 27 8.95 -4.91 3.27
CA THR A 27 8.22 -3.76 2.74
C THR A 27 9.09 -2.96 1.79
N TYR A 28 8.50 -2.47 0.73
CA TYR A 28 9.14 -1.52 -0.19
C TYR A 28 8.40 -0.18 -0.10
N LEU A 29 9.15 0.90 0.03
CA LEU A 29 8.61 2.26 0.09
C LEU A 29 8.87 2.96 -1.25
N SER A 30 7.82 3.52 -1.82
CA SER A 30 7.88 4.25 -3.07
C SER A 30 7.01 5.49 -3.06
N TYR A 31 7.12 6.29 -4.11
CA TYR A 31 6.38 7.51 -4.31
C TYR A 31 5.81 7.56 -5.73
N LEU A 32 4.60 8.09 -5.88
CA LEU A 32 4.04 8.35 -7.22
C LEU A 32 4.85 9.39 -7.98
N HIS A 33 5.38 10.38 -7.28
CA HIS A 33 6.29 11.39 -7.83
C HIS A 33 7.68 11.19 -7.22
N MET A 34 8.61 10.63 -8.00
CA MET A 34 9.94 10.20 -7.53
C MET A 34 11.00 11.30 -7.57
N CYS A 35 10.66 12.47 -8.09
CA CYS A 35 11.56 13.62 -8.15
C CYS A 35 11.25 14.63 -7.04
N VAL A 36 12.28 15.24 -6.47
CA VAL A 36 12.10 16.37 -5.58
C VAL A 36 11.81 17.60 -6.45
N PRO A 37 10.63 18.25 -6.28
CA PRO A 37 10.33 19.45 -7.04
C PRO A 37 11.34 20.57 -6.74
N GLU A 38 11.73 21.30 -7.76
CA GLU A 38 12.49 22.53 -7.57
C GLU A 38 11.60 23.58 -6.88
N ASP A 39 12.16 24.41 -6.03
CA ASP A 39 11.49 25.53 -5.36
C ASP A 39 10.29 25.16 -4.44
N ASP A 40 10.32 24.03 -3.76
CA ASP A 40 9.26 23.59 -2.84
C ASP A 40 7.84 23.63 -3.45
N THR A 41 7.72 23.53 -4.78
CA THR A 41 6.43 23.52 -5.45
C THR A 41 5.75 22.16 -5.32
N THR A 42 4.43 22.17 -5.20
CA THR A 42 3.63 20.93 -5.25
C THR A 42 3.58 20.40 -6.68
N PRO A 43 3.85 19.10 -6.92
CA PRO A 43 3.74 18.51 -8.24
C PRO A 43 2.34 18.70 -8.85
N THR A 44 2.29 19.00 -10.14
CA THR A 44 1.04 19.13 -10.88
C THR A 44 0.50 17.76 -11.32
N ALA A 45 -0.74 17.71 -11.81
CA ALA A 45 -1.30 16.47 -12.37
C ALA A 45 -0.47 15.95 -13.57
N ALA A 46 0.10 16.84 -14.38
CA ALA A 46 0.99 16.48 -15.49
C ALA A 46 2.30 15.84 -14.98
N ASP A 47 2.87 16.37 -13.91
CA ASP A 47 4.08 15.82 -13.30
C ASP A 47 3.85 14.38 -12.80
N TYR A 48 2.70 14.11 -12.20
CA TYR A 48 2.33 12.74 -11.79
C TYR A 48 2.13 11.82 -13.00
N THR A 49 1.52 12.30 -14.08
CA THR A 49 1.33 11.53 -15.30
C THR A 49 2.67 11.16 -15.94
N ASP A 50 3.63 12.07 -15.95
CA ASP A 50 4.97 11.83 -16.50
C ASP A 50 5.75 10.79 -15.68
N MET A 51 5.48 10.69 -14.36
CA MET A 51 6.12 9.73 -13.47
C MET A 51 5.44 8.35 -13.43
N GLU A 52 4.24 8.23 -13.93
CA GLU A 52 3.42 7.00 -13.85
C GLU A 52 4.12 5.77 -14.40
N ARG A 53 4.80 5.90 -15.52
CA ARG A 53 5.56 4.81 -16.17
C ARG A 53 6.67 4.25 -15.28
N PHE A 54 7.29 5.08 -14.46
CA PHE A 54 8.37 4.67 -13.55
C PHE A 54 7.79 3.90 -12.36
N PHE A 55 6.69 4.38 -11.81
CA PHE A 55 5.98 3.70 -10.74
C PHE A 55 5.44 2.35 -11.21
N ASP A 56 4.83 2.28 -12.39
CA ASP A 56 4.33 1.03 -12.98
C ASP A 56 5.45 0.00 -13.19
N ALA A 57 6.58 0.43 -13.73
CA ALA A 57 7.75 -0.44 -13.94
C ALA A 57 8.31 -0.97 -12.61
N GLU A 58 8.41 -0.12 -11.60
CA GLU A 58 8.87 -0.48 -10.27
C GLU A 58 7.92 -1.49 -9.60
N LEU A 59 6.62 -1.22 -9.64
CA LEU A 59 5.61 -2.11 -9.06
C LEU A 59 5.64 -3.51 -9.69
N ARG A 60 5.81 -3.59 -10.99
CA ARG A 60 5.95 -4.86 -11.72
C ARG A 60 7.24 -5.60 -11.35
N ALA A 61 8.34 -4.87 -11.18
CA ALA A 61 9.63 -5.45 -10.80
C ALA A 61 9.63 -6.04 -9.40
N ILE A 62 8.93 -5.40 -8.45
CA ILE A 62 8.83 -5.85 -7.06
C ILE A 62 7.88 -7.03 -6.91
N ALA A 63 6.90 -7.18 -7.79
CA ALA A 63 5.87 -8.20 -7.75
C ALA A 63 5.13 -8.28 -6.39
N ALA A 64 4.82 -7.12 -5.82
CA ALA A 64 4.09 -7.03 -4.56
C ALA A 64 2.64 -7.52 -4.73
N HIS A 65 2.11 -8.15 -3.70
CA HIS A 65 0.71 -8.62 -3.68
C HIS A 65 -0.20 -7.67 -2.89
N VAL A 66 0.36 -6.92 -1.96
CA VAL A 66 -0.34 -5.99 -1.10
C VAL A 66 0.18 -4.58 -1.35
N LEU A 67 -0.74 -3.65 -1.58
CA LEU A 67 -0.45 -2.24 -1.78
C LEU A 67 -1.05 -1.42 -0.64
N PHE A 68 -0.25 -0.54 -0.06
CA PHE A 68 -0.66 0.41 0.97
C PHE A 68 -0.57 1.85 0.41
N PRO A 69 -1.54 2.30 -0.39
CA PRO A 69 -1.54 3.69 -0.83
C PRO A 69 -1.80 4.63 0.36
N VAL A 70 -0.93 5.62 0.52
CA VAL A 70 -1.01 6.61 1.60
C VAL A 70 -1.55 7.93 1.05
N GLY A 71 -2.68 8.36 1.58
CA GLY A 71 -3.38 9.56 1.16
C GLY A 71 -4.35 9.34 0.00
N GLU A 72 -5.20 10.34 -0.23
CA GLU A 72 -6.27 10.26 -1.24
C GLU A 72 -5.73 10.08 -2.66
N ARG A 73 -4.71 10.85 -3.04
CA ARG A 73 -4.13 10.79 -4.38
C ARG A 73 -3.56 9.41 -4.71
N ALA A 74 -2.77 8.83 -3.82
CA ALA A 74 -2.20 7.51 -4.02
C ALA A 74 -3.29 6.44 -4.07
N THR A 75 -4.29 6.54 -3.22
CA THR A 75 -5.44 5.63 -3.20
C THR A 75 -6.23 5.69 -4.50
N ASP A 76 -6.56 6.89 -4.97
CA ASP A 76 -7.26 7.09 -6.24
C ASP A 76 -6.46 6.50 -7.42
N HIS A 77 -5.16 6.77 -7.49
CA HIS A 77 -4.29 6.23 -8.52
C HIS A 77 -4.26 4.70 -8.53
N VAL A 78 -4.06 4.08 -7.37
CA VAL A 78 -4.01 2.61 -7.25
C VAL A 78 -5.35 1.98 -7.62
N LEU A 79 -6.47 2.55 -7.19
CA LEU A 79 -7.79 2.03 -7.53
C LEU A 79 -8.11 2.16 -9.01
N ASN A 80 -7.71 3.26 -9.66
CA ASN A 80 -7.92 3.47 -11.09
C ASN A 80 -7.03 2.61 -11.97
N GLU A 81 -5.74 2.51 -11.65
CA GLU A 81 -4.75 1.92 -12.56
C GLU A 81 -4.51 0.43 -12.32
N TYR A 82 -4.71 -0.05 -11.10
CA TYR A 82 -4.36 -1.43 -10.73
C TYR A 82 -5.54 -2.29 -10.28
N THR A 83 -6.72 -1.72 -10.15
CA THR A 83 -7.94 -2.46 -9.79
C THR A 83 -9.11 -2.04 -10.67
N ALA A 84 -10.19 -2.82 -10.63
CA ALA A 84 -11.46 -2.45 -11.27
C ALA A 84 -12.44 -1.80 -10.28
N LEU A 85 -11.95 -1.25 -9.18
CA LEU A 85 -12.78 -0.77 -8.06
C LEU A 85 -13.07 0.74 -8.10
N ALA A 86 -12.32 1.52 -8.87
CA ALA A 86 -12.40 2.98 -8.85
C ALA A 86 -13.81 3.55 -9.07
N TRP A 87 -14.56 2.97 -9.97
CA TRP A 87 -15.92 3.40 -10.30
C TRP A 87 -17.01 2.79 -9.38
N LYS A 88 -16.63 1.83 -8.53
CA LYS A 88 -17.51 1.21 -7.53
C LYS A 88 -17.27 1.72 -6.13
N THR A 89 -16.11 2.33 -5.91
CA THR A 89 -15.66 2.74 -4.58
C THR A 89 -15.41 4.23 -4.58
N GLU A 90 -16.18 4.98 -3.80
CA GLU A 90 -15.91 6.38 -3.53
C GLU A 90 -14.67 6.50 -2.64
N VAL A 91 -13.74 7.41 -2.99
CA VAL A 91 -12.52 7.64 -2.22
C VAL A 91 -12.83 8.53 -1.03
N ASP A 92 -13.30 7.91 0.05
CA ASP A 92 -13.49 8.51 1.37
C ASP A 92 -12.44 7.91 2.31
N MET A 93 -11.38 8.68 2.61
CA MET A 93 -10.25 8.18 3.37
C MET A 93 -10.59 7.85 4.82
N ASP A 94 -11.58 8.49 5.42
CA ASP A 94 -12.04 8.13 6.76
C ASP A 94 -12.67 6.74 6.81
N ARG A 95 -13.35 6.38 5.74
CA ARG A 95 -13.97 5.06 5.59
C ARG A 95 -12.99 3.99 5.12
N LEU A 96 -12.11 4.33 4.20
CA LEU A 96 -11.20 3.37 3.56
C LEU A 96 -9.96 3.07 4.38
N HIS A 97 -9.57 3.93 5.31
CA HIS A 97 -8.39 3.74 6.15
C HIS A 97 -8.39 2.38 6.86
N GLY A 98 -7.38 1.57 6.60
CA GLY A 98 -7.25 0.24 7.18
C GLY A 98 -8.27 -0.79 6.71
N THR A 99 -8.95 -0.58 5.57
CA THR A 99 -9.86 -1.56 4.98
C THR A 99 -9.17 -2.39 3.91
N GLU A 100 -9.55 -3.66 3.80
CA GLU A 100 -9.04 -4.54 2.74
C GLU A 100 -9.93 -4.43 1.49
N LEU A 101 -9.32 -4.06 0.36
CA LEU A 101 -9.96 -4.01 -0.94
C LEU A 101 -9.28 -5.00 -1.88
N GLN A 102 -10.05 -5.92 -2.45
CA GLN A 102 -9.54 -6.89 -3.41
C GLN A 102 -9.95 -6.53 -4.82
N GLY A 103 -9.00 -6.48 -5.73
CA GLY A 103 -9.29 -6.21 -7.13
C GLY A 103 -8.11 -6.53 -8.05
N SER A 104 -8.40 -7.18 -9.18
CA SER A 104 -7.45 -7.48 -10.25
C SER A 104 -6.14 -8.18 -9.81
N GLY A 105 -6.22 -9.04 -8.79
CA GLY A 105 -5.07 -9.77 -8.26
C GLY A 105 -4.27 -9.01 -7.20
N TRP A 106 -4.70 -7.81 -6.83
CA TRP A 106 -4.09 -7.00 -5.78
C TRP A 106 -4.95 -6.96 -4.53
N LEU A 107 -4.30 -6.96 -3.38
CA LEU A 107 -4.92 -6.55 -2.13
C LEU A 107 -4.49 -5.12 -1.84
N VAL A 108 -5.45 -4.23 -1.69
CA VAL A 108 -5.20 -2.80 -1.43
C VAL A 108 -5.73 -2.45 -0.04
N MET A 109 -4.88 -1.86 0.79
CA MET A 109 -5.27 -1.33 2.09
C MET A 109 -4.91 0.16 2.15
N PRO A 110 -5.87 1.05 1.87
CA PRO A 110 -5.64 2.48 1.92
C PRO A 110 -5.26 2.96 3.32
N ILE A 111 -4.35 3.91 3.36
CA ILE A 111 -3.91 4.56 4.59
C ILE A 111 -4.21 6.04 4.47
N LYS A 112 -4.96 6.58 5.42
CA LYS A 112 -5.22 8.03 5.51
C LYS A 112 -3.91 8.78 5.70
N GLU A 113 -3.82 9.98 5.15
CA GLU A 113 -2.63 10.83 5.34
C GLU A 113 -2.31 10.95 6.83
N PRO A 114 -1.09 10.62 7.27
CA PRO A 114 -0.76 10.61 8.70
C PRO A 114 -0.96 11.95 9.41
N ALA A 115 -0.84 13.07 8.67
CA ALA A 115 -1.11 14.40 9.21
C ALA A 115 -2.58 14.59 9.62
N ASP A 116 -3.49 13.85 8.99
CA ASP A 116 -4.94 13.94 9.20
C ASP A 116 -5.49 12.87 10.15
N TRP A 117 -4.64 12.04 10.76
CA TRP A 117 -5.07 11.00 11.66
C TRP A 117 -5.70 11.57 12.93
N ALA A 118 -6.90 11.11 13.23
CA ALA A 118 -7.57 11.32 14.50
C ALA A 118 -7.22 10.24 15.52
N ASP A 119 -7.73 10.39 16.74
CA ASP A 119 -7.58 9.37 17.78
C ASP A 119 -8.18 8.04 17.32
N GLY A 120 -7.41 6.97 17.45
CA GLY A 120 -7.82 5.62 17.04
C GLY A 120 -7.42 5.21 15.62
N ASP A 121 -7.01 6.13 14.73
CA ASP A 121 -6.60 5.78 13.36
C ASP A 121 -5.34 4.92 13.33
N ALA A 122 -4.37 5.20 14.19
CA ALA A 122 -3.16 4.39 14.33
C ALA A 122 -3.49 2.95 14.80
N ASP A 123 -4.34 2.82 15.80
CA ASP A 123 -4.75 1.52 16.36
C ASP A 123 -5.55 0.72 15.33
N ARG A 124 -6.44 1.38 14.59
CA ARG A 124 -7.22 0.77 13.52
C ARG A 124 -6.33 0.21 12.42
N LEU A 125 -5.30 0.95 12.01
CA LEU A 125 -4.35 0.49 11.01
C LEU A 125 -3.49 -0.67 11.53
N THR A 126 -3.00 -0.58 12.77
CA THR A 126 -2.22 -1.65 13.40
C THR A 126 -3.01 -2.95 13.47
N GLU A 127 -4.25 -2.89 13.90
CA GLU A 127 -5.15 -4.04 13.96
C GLU A 127 -5.41 -4.63 12.56
N ALA A 128 -5.69 -3.78 11.57
CA ALA A 128 -5.92 -4.20 10.20
C ALA A 128 -4.71 -4.90 9.58
N ILE A 129 -3.50 -4.37 9.77
CA ILE A 129 -2.27 -4.99 9.28
C ILE A 129 -1.99 -6.32 10.00
N THR A 130 -2.20 -6.36 11.31
CA THR A 130 -2.02 -7.58 12.11
C THR A 130 -2.97 -8.69 11.64
N ASP A 131 -4.23 -8.36 11.39
CA ASP A 131 -5.22 -9.29 10.84
C ASP A 131 -4.84 -9.77 9.44
N LEU A 132 -4.34 -8.87 8.60
CA LEU A 132 -3.85 -9.21 7.26
C LEU A 132 -2.69 -10.21 7.34
N GLN A 133 -1.71 -9.98 8.20
CA GLN A 133 -0.57 -10.86 8.39
C GLN A 133 -0.99 -12.24 8.92
N ALA A 134 -1.97 -12.30 9.79
CA ALA A 134 -2.52 -13.55 10.31
C ALA A 134 -3.24 -14.39 9.25
N THR A 135 -3.82 -13.75 8.24
CA THR A 135 -4.55 -14.42 7.15
C THR A 135 -3.70 -14.71 5.92
N ASP A 136 -2.56 -14.07 5.77
CA ASP A 136 -1.69 -14.18 4.59
C ASP A 136 -1.22 -15.63 4.34
N PHE A 137 -0.81 -16.32 5.39
CA PHE A 137 -0.43 -17.73 5.33
C PHE A 137 -1.58 -18.63 4.83
N ARG A 138 -2.81 -18.34 5.20
CA ARG A 138 -3.99 -19.10 4.74
C ARG A 138 -4.26 -18.86 3.26
N ARG A 139 -4.05 -17.64 2.76
CA ARG A 139 -4.24 -17.30 1.35
C ARG A 139 -3.22 -17.99 0.45
N GLU A 140 -1.98 -18.04 0.85
CA GLU A 140 -0.93 -18.79 0.15
C GLU A 140 -1.29 -20.28 0.10
N THR A 141 -1.76 -20.84 1.21
CA THR A 141 -2.18 -22.23 1.29
C THR A 141 -3.41 -22.50 0.42
N ASP A 142 -4.36 -21.59 0.39
CA ASP A 142 -5.58 -21.74 -0.40
C ASP A 142 -5.31 -21.61 -1.90
N LEU A 143 -4.40 -20.71 -2.31
CA LEU A 143 -3.93 -20.61 -3.70
C LEU A 143 -3.24 -21.90 -4.15
N GLY A 144 -2.45 -22.52 -3.29
CA GLY A 144 -1.79 -23.79 -3.57
C GLY A 144 -2.76 -24.96 -3.80
N ARG A 145 -3.98 -24.89 -3.28
CA ARG A 145 -5.01 -25.92 -3.47
C ARG A 145 -5.67 -25.89 -4.84
N PHE A 146 -5.66 -24.76 -5.52
CA PHE A 146 -6.31 -24.60 -6.83
C PHE A 146 -5.39 -24.95 -8.00
N ILE A 147 -4.14 -25.22 -7.74
CA ILE A 147 -3.17 -25.56 -8.78
C ILE A 147 -3.01 -27.06 -8.81
N ALA A 148 -3.35 -27.67 -9.95
CA ALA A 148 -3.19 -29.10 -10.17
C ALA A 148 -1.71 -29.48 -10.21
N GLY A 149 -1.21 -30.03 -9.13
CA GLY A 149 0.17 -30.44 -8.96
C GLY A 149 0.49 -30.68 -7.49
N SER A 150 1.51 -31.46 -7.22
CA SER A 150 1.94 -31.79 -5.86
C SER A 150 2.85 -30.73 -5.24
N ASP A 151 3.34 -29.79 -6.04
CA ASP A 151 4.24 -28.73 -5.59
C ASP A 151 3.50 -27.42 -5.36
N PRO A 152 3.76 -26.72 -4.24
CA PRO A 152 3.16 -25.41 -4.01
C PRO A 152 3.66 -24.42 -5.08
N TYR A 153 2.73 -23.85 -5.81
CA TYR A 153 3.04 -22.82 -6.79
C TYR A 153 3.03 -21.46 -6.09
N TYR A 154 4.19 -20.86 -5.97
CA TYR A 154 4.32 -19.51 -5.45
C TYR A 154 4.18 -18.52 -6.60
N VAL A 155 3.06 -17.81 -6.66
CA VAL A 155 2.93 -16.64 -7.52
C VAL A 155 3.72 -15.52 -6.87
N ARG A 156 4.85 -15.23 -7.45
CA ARG A 156 5.69 -14.12 -7.03
C ARG A 156 5.22 -12.82 -7.69
#